data_9c6b9bf61839a928b8e428e90a27b5b7
#
_entry.id   9c6b9bf61839a928b8e428e90a27b5b7
#
_cell.length_a   1.000
_cell.length_b   1.000
_cell.length_c   1.000
_cell.angle_alpha   90.00
_cell.angle_beta   90.00
_cell.angle_gamma   90.00
#
_symmetry.space_group_name_H-M   'P 1'
#
loop_
_entity.id
_entity.type
_entity.pdbx_description
1 polymer ?
#
loop_
_entity_poly.entity_id
_entity_poly.type
_entity_poly.pdbx_seq_one_letter_code
_entity_poly.pdbx_strand_id
1 'polypeptide(L)'
;MMKHLLFLFISLLLMTGCQKGNVQETVTITGRVTDFEGHPIDSCSIWWKAPSFENVMEVFTNKEGYYTARVPKGKYQSVAAIHMPSYASVAMQERKLEEEDYRLEFWAWDFVADRDTTLDIRYHRMEAYGLRAFRIPGATPAYQIYVRPISLTRSLAWMKLDAKERGKECQWAPHPEHLSIKVWIDGEEVPVLMKQEIKEYLKTDEYCNAYLLTVDIPKQSREDLPYLTFKVELTDLENGDRGEGLYCMDKEDYVKIRQGIGNKHTCGTPTA
;
A
#
# COMPACT_ATOMS: atom_id res chain seq x y z
N MET A 1 37.28 -35.20 -51.26
CA MET A 1 36.66 -35.11 -49.91
C MET A 1 36.87 -33.77 -49.21
N MET A 2 36.96 -32.65 -49.95
CA MET A 2 37.27 -31.32 -49.34
C MET A 2 36.30 -30.19 -49.73
N LYS A 3 35.23 -30.54 -50.44
CA LYS A 3 34.19 -29.58 -50.89
C LYS A 3 32.91 -29.55 -50.03
N HIS A 4 32.73 -30.52 -49.15
CA HIS A 4 31.52 -30.56 -48.28
C HIS A 4 31.73 -29.98 -46.88
N LEU A 5 33.00 -29.64 -46.48
CA LEU A 5 33.28 -29.05 -45.20
C LEU A 5 33.07 -27.54 -45.15
N LEU A 6 33.02 -26.86 -46.33
CA LEU A 6 32.89 -25.39 -46.41
C LEU A 6 31.43 -24.92 -46.29
N PHE A 7 30.46 -25.83 -46.57
CA PHE A 7 29.03 -25.48 -46.47
C PHE A 7 28.47 -25.59 -45.06
N LEU A 8 29.14 -26.32 -44.15
CA LEU A 8 28.67 -26.48 -42.79
C LEU A 8 29.07 -25.30 -41.87
N PHE A 9 30.04 -24.50 -42.29
CA PHE A 9 30.51 -23.32 -41.47
C PHE A 9 29.77 -22.04 -41.79
N ILE A 10 29.02 -21.96 -42.90
CA ILE A 10 28.26 -20.76 -43.32
C ILE A 10 26.85 -20.75 -42.71
N SER A 11 26.29 -21.91 -42.33
CA SER A 11 24.97 -22.00 -41.70
C SER A 11 24.93 -21.71 -40.19
N LEU A 12 26.12 -21.60 -39.52
CA LEU A 12 26.21 -21.36 -38.08
C LEU A 12 26.36 -19.87 -37.71
N LEU A 13 26.45 -18.97 -38.71
CA LEU A 13 26.71 -17.55 -38.49
C LEU A 13 25.46 -16.64 -38.64
N LEU A 14 24.25 -17.23 -38.80
CA LEU A 14 22.99 -16.46 -38.98
C LEU A 14 22.00 -16.58 -37.83
N MET A 15 22.43 -17.11 -36.65
CA MET A 15 21.59 -17.16 -35.46
C MET A 15 22.05 -16.18 -34.38
N THR A 16 22.61 -15.03 -34.76
CA THR A 16 22.63 -13.88 -33.85
C THR A 16 21.25 -13.20 -33.95
N GLY A 17 20.25 -13.86 -33.42
CA GLY A 17 18.98 -13.21 -33.12
C GLY A 17 19.29 -12.06 -32.17
N CYS A 18 19.14 -10.81 -32.64
CA CYS A 18 19.00 -9.66 -31.75
C CYS A 18 17.89 -9.98 -30.77
N GLN A 19 18.23 -10.48 -29.59
CA GLN A 19 17.38 -10.28 -28.42
C GLN A 19 17.27 -8.77 -28.26
N LYS A 20 16.20 -8.16 -28.79
CA LYS A 20 15.73 -6.86 -28.32
C LYS A 20 15.52 -7.05 -26.82
N GLY A 21 16.51 -6.66 -26.02
CA GLY A 21 16.34 -6.50 -24.59
C GLY A 21 15.12 -5.59 -24.43
N ASN A 22 14.05 -6.10 -23.85
CA ASN A 22 12.91 -5.29 -23.47
C ASN A 22 13.47 -4.24 -22.48
N VAL A 23 13.77 -3.05 -22.97
CA VAL A 23 14.11 -1.92 -22.10
C VAL A 23 12.81 -1.60 -21.37
N GLN A 24 12.71 -2.06 -20.14
CA GLN A 24 11.55 -1.81 -19.30
C GLN A 24 11.48 -0.28 -19.06
N GLU A 25 10.38 0.34 -19.47
CA GLU A 25 10.15 1.74 -19.20
C GLU A 25 10.20 2.01 -17.70
N THR A 26 10.83 3.12 -17.32
CA THR A 26 10.96 3.55 -15.94
C THR A 26 10.32 4.90 -15.72
N VAL A 27 9.87 5.15 -14.51
CA VAL A 27 9.38 6.45 -14.05
C VAL A 27 10.18 6.89 -12.82
N THR A 28 10.15 8.19 -12.55
CA THR A 28 10.81 8.79 -11.38
C THR A 28 9.77 9.05 -10.31
N ILE A 29 9.97 8.42 -9.14
CA ILE A 29 9.19 8.71 -7.94
C ILE A 29 10.08 9.50 -7.00
N THR A 30 9.63 10.70 -6.64
CA THR A 30 10.29 11.55 -5.64
C THR A 30 9.41 11.71 -4.43
N GLY A 31 9.96 12.14 -3.31
CA GLY A 31 9.16 12.46 -2.13
C GLY A 31 10.01 12.83 -0.94
N ARG A 32 9.33 13.18 0.13
CA ARG A 32 9.93 13.47 1.41
C ARG A 32 9.28 12.60 2.49
N VAL A 33 10.10 12.05 3.38
CA VAL A 33 9.64 11.27 4.53
C VAL A 33 9.82 12.10 5.80
N THR A 34 8.72 12.29 6.55
CA THR A 34 8.73 13.05 7.80
C THR A 34 7.87 12.36 8.86
N ASP A 35 7.99 12.81 10.11
CA ASP A 35 6.95 12.62 11.11
C ASP A 35 5.78 13.61 10.90
N PHE A 36 4.81 13.62 11.82
CA PHE A 36 3.63 14.50 11.74
C PHE A 36 3.92 15.95 12.19
N GLU A 37 5.05 16.21 12.80
CA GLU A 37 5.56 17.52 13.18
C GLU A 37 6.42 18.14 12.07
N GLY A 38 6.71 17.36 10.99
CA GLY A 38 7.48 17.80 9.83
C GLY A 38 8.98 17.56 9.96
N HIS A 39 9.44 16.87 11.03
CA HIS A 39 10.84 16.51 11.17
C HIS A 39 11.21 15.45 10.12
N PRO A 40 12.32 15.63 9.39
CA PRO A 40 12.74 14.67 8.39
C PRO A 40 13.19 13.35 9.03
N ILE A 41 12.95 12.25 8.32
CA ILE A 41 13.46 10.94 8.70
C ILE A 41 14.61 10.59 7.73
N ASP A 42 15.85 10.73 8.24
CA ASP A 42 17.09 10.38 7.52
C ASP A 42 17.23 8.86 7.39
N SER A 43 17.88 8.40 6.33
CA SER A 43 18.23 6.99 6.12
C SER A 43 17.04 6.03 6.23
N CYS A 44 15.84 6.52 5.94
CA CYS A 44 14.62 5.71 5.86
C CYS A 44 14.65 4.87 4.58
N SER A 45 14.50 3.55 4.71
CA SER A 45 14.38 2.64 3.58
C SER A 45 13.00 2.79 2.94
N ILE A 46 12.98 2.98 1.62
CA ILE A 46 11.77 2.95 0.81
C ILE A 46 11.83 1.70 -0.06
N TRP A 47 10.92 0.75 0.17
CA TRP A 47 10.87 -0.55 -0.48
C TRP A 47 9.72 -0.62 -1.47
N TRP A 48 10.01 -1.04 -2.70
CA TRP A 48 9.00 -1.46 -3.67
C TRP A 48 8.87 -2.98 -3.63
N LYS A 49 7.66 -3.48 -3.40
CA LYS A 49 7.41 -4.91 -3.21
C LYS A 49 6.64 -5.51 -4.39
N ALA A 50 7.11 -6.66 -4.84
CA ALA A 50 6.40 -7.52 -5.78
C ALA A 50 5.16 -8.16 -5.13
N PRO A 51 4.25 -8.79 -5.91
CA PRO A 51 3.13 -9.59 -5.38
C PRO A 51 3.56 -10.72 -4.42
N SER A 52 4.79 -11.20 -4.54
CA SER A 52 5.40 -12.16 -3.60
C SER A 52 5.85 -11.56 -2.27
N PHE A 53 5.66 -10.25 -2.06
CA PHE A 53 6.20 -9.47 -0.94
C PHE A 53 7.73 -9.33 -0.91
N GLU A 54 8.43 -9.81 -1.92
CA GLU A 54 9.87 -9.58 -2.06
C GLU A 54 10.16 -8.11 -2.40
N ASN A 55 11.26 -7.58 -1.86
CA ASN A 55 11.73 -6.26 -2.23
C ASN A 55 12.39 -6.33 -3.61
N VAL A 56 11.80 -5.69 -4.60
CA VAL A 56 12.35 -5.61 -5.97
C VAL A 56 13.22 -4.37 -6.15
N MET A 57 13.10 -3.39 -5.25
CA MET A 57 13.89 -2.17 -5.26
C MET A 57 13.89 -1.52 -3.88
N GLU A 58 14.98 -0.86 -3.53
CA GLU A 58 15.15 -0.07 -2.33
C GLU A 58 15.91 1.22 -2.63
N VAL A 59 15.48 2.33 -2.03
CA VAL A 59 16.24 3.58 -1.94
C VAL A 59 16.16 4.12 -0.53
N PHE A 60 17.03 5.08 -0.20
CA PHE A 60 17.09 5.68 1.13
C PHE A 60 16.82 7.17 1.05
N THR A 61 16.24 7.73 2.11
CA THR A 61 16.16 9.17 2.28
C THR A 61 17.50 9.78 2.68
N ASN A 62 17.70 11.04 2.31
CA ASN A 62 18.81 11.85 2.79
C ASN A 62 18.47 12.51 4.14
N LYS A 63 19.41 13.33 4.69
CA LYS A 63 19.26 13.99 5.99
C LYS A 63 18.05 14.91 6.09
N GLU A 64 17.61 15.48 4.98
CA GLU A 64 16.43 16.33 4.86
C GLU A 64 15.14 15.51 4.62
N GLY A 65 15.24 14.17 4.60
CA GLY A 65 14.15 13.23 4.39
C GLY A 65 13.77 13.02 2.92
N TYR A 66 14.46 13.62 1.95
CA TYR A 66 14.15 13.48 0.53
C TYR A 66 14.69 12.17 -0.06
N TYR A 67 13.94 11.60 -0.99
CA TYR A 67 14.35 10.47 -1.80
C TYR A 67 13.97 10.65 -3.27
N THR A 68 14.68 9.93 -4.12
CA THR A 68 14.39 9.80 -5.55
C THR A 68 14.61 8.36 -5.96
N ALA A 69 13.62 7.76 -6.59
CA ALA A 69 13.67 6.40 -7.08
C ALA A 69 13.33 6.37 -8.57
N ARG A 70 14.12 5.67 -9.36
CA ARG A 70 13.80 5.36 -10.74
C ARG A 70 13.32 3.93 -10.84
N VAL A 71 12.00 3.76 -10.92
CA VAL A 71 11.36 2.45 -10.82
C VAL A 71 10.79 2.01 -12.18
N PRO A 72 10.79 0.74 -12.50
CA PRO A 72 10.07 0.20 -13.65
C PRO A 72 8.59 0.57 -13.59
N LYS A 73 8.00 0.93 -14.73
CA LYS A 73 6.54 1.12 -14.83
C LYS A 73 5.82 -0.17 -14.47
N GLY A 74 4.80 -0.05 -13.63
CA GLY A 74 3.98 -1.18 -13.22
C GLY A 74 3.15 -0.93 -11.98
N LYS A 75 2.42 -1.96 -11.57
CA LYS A 75 1.69 -2.01 -10.31
C LYS A 75 2.48 -2.84 -9.31
N TYR A 76 2.77 -2.25 -8.17
CA TYR A 76 3.49 -2.87 -7.07
C TYR A 76 2.50 -3.33 -6.01
N GLN A 77 2.76 -4.46 -5.38
CA GLN A 77 1.95 -4.93 -4.23
C GLN A 77 1.89 -3.87 -3.14
N SER A 78 3.04 -3.24 -2.87
CA SER A 78 3.11 -2.10 -1.98
C SER A 78 4.42 -1.31 -2.14
N VAL A 79 4.39 -0.06 -1.68
CA VAL A 79 5.58 0.72 -1.31
C VAL A 79 5.55 0.87 0.21
N ALA A 80 6.65 0.52 0.87
CA ALA A 80 6.78 0.67 2.33
C ALA A 80 7.91 1.63 2.67
N ALA A 81 7.73 2.44 3.72
CA ALA A 81 8.78 3.27 4.29
C ALA A 81 9.07 2.83 5.72
N ILE A 82 10.32 2.49 6.01
CA ILE A 82 10.75 1.95 7.29
C ILE A 82 12.11 2.54 7.67
N HIS A 83 12.18 3.16 8.85
CA HIS A 83 13.47 3.57 9.42
C HIS A 83 13.98 2.46 10.33
N MET A 84 14.82 1.57 9.80
CA MET A 84 15.27 0.36 10.48
C MET A 84 15.85 0.59 11.88
N PRO A 85 16.69 1.62 12.15
CA PRO A 85 17.21 1.84 13.48
C PRO A 85 16.16 2.11 14.57
N SER A 86 15.03 2.76 14.22
CA SER A 86 13.93 3.04 15.15
C SER A 86 12.72 2.14 14.97
N TYR A 87 12.76 1.21 14.01
CA TYR A 87 11.68 0.26 13.81
C TYR A 87 11.48 -0.59 15.06
N ALA A 88 10.28 -0.58 15.62
CA ALA A 88 10.02 -1.12 16.95
C ALA A 88 10.54 -2.54 17.15
N SER A 89 10.34 -3.44 16.18
CA SER A 89 10.80 -4.83 16.29
C SER A 89 12.32 -4.98 16.32
N VAL A 90 13.07 -4.05 15.72
CA VAL A 90 14.54 -4.02 15.72
C VAL A 90 15.05 -3.28 16.94
N ALA A 91 14.51 -2.07 17.21
CA ALA A 91 14.93 -1.21 18.31
C ALA A 91 14.76 -1.87 19.68
N MET A 92 13.68 -2.62 19.89
CA MET A 92 13.43 -3.40 21.11
C MET A 92 14.49 -4.49 21.34
N GLN A 93 15.00 -5.12 20.27
CA GLN A 93 16.05 -6.14 20.36
C GLN A 93 17.41 -5.51 20.67
N GLU A 94 17.71 -4.41 20.00
CA GLU A 94 19.00 -3.72 20.14
C GLU A 94 19.11 -2.89 21.41
N ARG A 95 17.99 -2.41 21.97
CA ARG A 95 17.90 -1.58 23.19
C ARG A 95 18.80 -0.33 23.16
N LYS A 96 18.91 0.30 21.98
CA LYS A 96 19.75 1.47 21.75
C LYS A 96 18.99 2.80 21.80
N LEU A 97 17.67 2.73 21.75
CA LEU A 97 16.77 3.89 21.74
C LEU A 97 15.79 3.79 22.89
N GLU A 98 15.31 4.94 23.33
CA GLU A 98 14.18 5.01 24.26
C GLU A 98 12.88 4.61 23.54
N GLU A 99 11.88 4.13 24.29
CA GLU A 99 10.63 3.61 23.72
C GLU A 99 9.85 4.68 22.96
N GLU A 100 10.01 5.94 23.33
CA GLU A 100 9.38 7.11 22.70
C GLU A 100 9.89 7.33 21.26
N ASP A 101 11.13 6.92 20.99
CA ASP A 101 11.76 7.07 19.67
C ASP A 101 11.42 5.93 18.72
N TYR A 102 10.73 4.89 19.20
CA TYR A 102 10.34 3.77 18.35
C TYR A 102 9.27 4.19 17.33
N ARG A 103 9.38 3.64 16.12
CA ARG A 103 8.45 3.87 15.00
C ARG A 103 7.90 2.55 14.49
N LEU A 104 6.75 2.64 13.83
CA LEU A 104 6.23 1.61 12.94
C LEU A 104 6.63 1.91 11.50
N GLU A 105 5.82 1.53 10.54
CA GLU A 105 6.07 1.73 9.12
C GLU A 105 4.89 2.40 8.42
N PHE A 106 5.15 2.93 7.21
CA PHE A 106 4.15 3.40 6.28
C PHE A 106 3.94 2.38 5.17
N TRP A 107 2.70 2.29 4.66
CA TRP A 107 2.33 1.44 3.53
C TRP A 107 1.49 2.21 2.50
N ALA A 108 1.94 2.14 1.23
CA ALA A 108 1.12 2.45 0.07
C ALA A 108 0.82 1.13 -0.66
N TRP A 109 -0.42 0.67 -0.60
CA TRP A 109 -0.87 -0.60 -1.16
C TRP A 109 -1.30 -0.46 -2.61
N ASP A 110 -1.06 -1.51 -3.41
CA ASP A 110 -1.40 -1.59 -4.83
C ASP A 110 -0.89 -0.37 -5.62
N PHE A 111 0.29 0.12 -5.27
CA PHE A 111 0.86 1.36 -5.79
C PHE A 111 1.10 1.28 -7.30
N VAL A 112 0.60 2.30 -8.03
CA VAL A 112 0.73 2.38 -9.49
C VAL A 112 1.84 3.38 -9.85
N ALA A 113 2.93 2.87 -10.46
CA ALA A 113 4.03 3.64 -10.99
C ALA A 113 3.92 3.73 -12.53
N ASP A 114 3.00 4.54 -13.05
CA ASP A 114 2.78 4.70 -14.49
C ASP A 114 3.38 5.97 -15.08
N ARG A 115 3.73 6.93 -14.22
CA ARG A 115 4.28 8.25 -14.55
C ARG A 115 5.18 8.81 -13.46
N ASP A 116 5.95 9.83 -13.77
CA ASP A 116 6.68 10.59 -12.77
C ASP A 116 5.71 11.17 -11.75
N THR A 117 5.97 10.92 -10.45
CA THR A 117 5.04 11.21 -9.37
C THR A 117 5.80 11.60 -8.11
N THR A 118 5.14 12.42 -7.26
CA THR A 118 5.61 12.68 -5.90
C THR A 118 4.80 11.86 -4.91
N LEU A 119 5.50 11.13 -4.03
CA LEU A 119 4.92 10.38 -2.92
C LEU A 119 5.57 10.89 -1.62
N ASP A 120 4.98 11.92 -1.01
CA ASP A 120 5.36 12.36 0.33
C ASP A 120 4.75 11.41 1.36
N ILE A 121 5.54 11.06 2.38
CA ILE A 121 5.22 10.03 3.37
C ILE A 121 5.32 10.64 4.76
N ARG A 122 4.27 10.46 5.58
CA ARG A 122 4.30 10.80 7.00
C ARG A 122 3.96 9.56 7.80
N TYR A 123 4.81 9.20 8.76
CA TYR A 123 4.51 8.11 9.67
C TYR A 123 5.25 8.27 11.00
N HIS A 124 4.77 7.62 12.03
CA HIS A 124 5.39 7.61 13.35
C HIS A 124 5.05 6.33 14.11
N ARG A 125 4.11 6.40 15.05
CA ARG A 125 3.79 5.34 16.01
C ARG A 125 2.47 4.61 15.73
N MET A 126 1.82 4.90 14.62
CA MET A 126 0.65 4.16 14.16
C MET A 126 0.82 3.71 12.72
N GLU A 127 0.40 2.49 12.45
CA GLU A 127 0.39 1.89 11.13
C GLU A 127 -1.05 1.77 10.61
N ALA A 128 -1.24 2.11 9.34
CA ALA A 128 -2.49 1.85 8.61
C ALA A 128 -2.33 0.59 7.75
N TYR A 129 -2.39 -0.58 8.39
CA TYR A 129 -2.10 -1.85 7.73
C TYR A 129 -3.28 -2.38 6.91
N GLY A 130 -2.96 -3.04 5.80
CA GLY A 130 -3.90 -3.79 4.98
C GLY A 130 -4.96 -2.94 4.30
N LEU A 131 -4.72 -1.63 4.15
CA LEU A 131 -5.66 -0.69 3.54
C LEU A 131 -6.16 -1.19 2.20
N ARG A 132 -7.50 -1.25 2.05
CA ARG A 132 -8.21 -1.62 0.82
C ARG A 132 -9.45 -0.77 0.68
N ALA A 133 -9.77 -0.38 -0.55
CA ALA A 133 -11.02 0.28 -0.88
C ALA A 133 -11.77 -0.50 -1.96
N PHE A 134 -13.09 -0.50 -1.89
CA PHE A 134 -13.95 -1.15 -2.87
C PHE A 134 -15.32 -0.48 -2.91
N ARG A 135 -16.07 -0.75 -3.97
CA ARG A 135 -17.48 -0.36 -4.11
C ARG A 135 -18.38 -1.58 -4.11
N ILE A 136 -19.56 -1.41 -3.55
CA ILE A 136 -20.63 -2.41 -3.66
C ILE A 136 -21.53 -1.99 -4.83
N PRO A 137 -21.51 -2.72 -5.96
CA PRO A 137 -22.34 -2.40 -7.12
C PRO A 137 -23.85 -2.40 -6.77
N GLY A 138 -24.56 -1.37 -7.19
CA GLY A 138 -26.00 -1.24 -6.92
C GLY A 138 -26.38 -0.73 -5.53
N ALA A 139 -25.39 -0.54 -4.64
CA ALA A 139 -25.61 0.11 -3.35
C ALA A 139 -25.57 1.64 -3.47
N THR A 140 -25.75 2.33 -2.33
CA THR A 140 -25.55 3.78 -2.19
C THR A 140 -24.20 4.21 -2.78
N PRO A 141 -24.10 5.36 -3.47
CA PRO A 141 -22.85 5.87 -3.99
C PRO A 141 -21.91 6.24 -2.83
N ALA A 142 -21.08 5.26 -2.44
CA ALA A 142 -20.10 5.36 -1.36
C ALA A 142 -18.97 4.37 -1.62
N TYR A 143 -17.81 4.62 -1.02
CA TYR A 143 -16.72 3.64 -0.97
C TYR A 143 -16.69 2.97 0.39
N GLN A 144 -16.33 1.68 0.38
CA GLN A 144 -15.98 0.92 1.59
C GLN A 144 -14.47 0.90 1.69
N ILE A 145 -13.93 1.16 2.88
CA ILE A 145 -12.50 1.13 3.14
C ILE A 145 -12.25 0.23 4.34
N TYR A 146 -11.44 -0.81 4.12
CA TYR A 146 -10.90 -1.62 5.20
C TYR A 146 -9.55 -1.04 5.63
N VAL A 147 -9.32 -0.96 6.94
CA VAL A 147 -8.01 -0.62 7.53
C VAL A 147 -7.87 -1.26 8.91
N ARG A 148 -6.67 -1.78 9.20
CA ARG A 148 -6.27 -2.22 10.54
C ARG A 148 -5.29 -1.22 11.14
N PRO A 149 -5.72 -0.37 12.09
CA PRO A 149 -4.83 0.47 12.87
C PRO A 149 -3.98 -0.39 13.80
N ILE A 150 -2.68 -0.10 13.86
CA ILE A 150 -1.78 -0.69 14.85
C ILE A 150 -1.11 0.47 15.58
N SER A 151 -1.52 0.76 16.82
CA SER A 151 -0.87 1.73 17.69
C SER A 151 0.31 1.07 18.39
N LEU A 152 1.49 1.67 18.28
CA LEU A 152 2.69 1.16 18.91
C LEU A 152 2.59 1.21 20.43
N THR A 153 2.09 2.32 20.99
CA THR A 153 1.89 2.48 22.44
C THR A 153 1.00 1.39 23.00
N ARG A 154 -0.14 1.07 22.32
CA ARG A 154 -1.03 -0.03 22.72
C ARG A 154 -0.36 -1.39 22.58
N SER A 155 0.34 -1.61 21.48
CA SER A 155 1.05 -2.87 21.21
C SER A 155 2.10 -3.16 22.27
N LEU A 156 2.89 -2.14 22.66
CA LEU A 156 3.89 -2.26 23.71
C LEU A 156 3.26 -2.53 25.07
N ALA A 157 2.17 -1.84 25.40
CA ALA A 157 1.42 -2.07 26.64
C ALA A 157 0.90 -3.51 26.69
N TRP A 158 0.27 -4.00 25.60
CA TRP A 158 -0.23 -5.37 25.51
C TRP A 158 0.88 -6.43 25.61
N MET A 159 2.06 -6.17 25.01
CA MET A 159 3.21 -7.07 25.09
C MET A 159 3.79 -7.19 26.51
N LYS A 160 3.66 -6.17 27.33
CA LYS A 160 4.13 -6.15 28.73
C LYS A 160 3.22 -6.96 29.67
N LEU A 161 1.99 -7.26 29.28
CA LEU A 161 1.08 -8.11 30.04
C LEU A 161 1.63 -9.55 30.11
N ASP A 162 1.39 -10.21 31.24
CA ASP A 162 1.71 -11.62 31.32
C ASP A 162 0.72 -12.50 30.52
N ALA A 163 1.07 -13.77 30.29
CA ALA A 163 0.25 -14.68 29.48
C ALA A 163 -1.17 -14.94 30.03
N LYS A 164 -1.39 -14.70 31.32
CA LYS A 164 -2.72 -14.88 31.95
C LYS A 164 -3.58 -13.63 31.79
N GLU A 165 -2.95 -12.48 31.73
CA GLU A 165 -3.61 -11.18 31.53
C GLU A 165 -3.93 -10.91 30.07
N ARG A 166 -3.15 -11.49 29.13
CA ARG A 166 -3.43 -11.42 27.70
C ARG A 166 -4.69 -12.19 27.36
N GLY A 167 -5.76 -11.47 27.03
CA GLY A 167 -6.98 -12.04 26.47
C GLY A 167 -6.78 -12.56 25.04
N LYS A 168 -7.86 -13.01 24.42
CA LYS A 168 -7.89 -13.41 23.00
C LYS A 168 -7.79 -12.22 22.05
N GLU A 169 -8.09 -11.04 22.55
CA GLU A 169 -8.02 -9.78 21.81
C GLU A 169 -6.64 -9.13 21.95
N CYS A 170 -5.95 -8.98 20.80
CA CYS A 170 -4.74 -8.17 20.72
C CYS A 170 -5.15 -6.70 20.68
N GLN A 171 -4.98 -5.98 21.77
CA GLN A 171 -5.42 -4.60 21.94
C GLN A 171 -4.49 -3.60 21.23
N TRP A 172 -4.28 -3.79 19.93
CA TRP A 172 -3.39 -2.95 19.12
C TRP A 172 -4.11 -1.74 18.53
N ALA A 173 -5.39 -1.90 18.19
CA ALA A 173 -6.20 -0.84 17.63
C ALA A 173 -6.89 -0.03 18.75
N PRO A 174 -7.02 1.31 18.61
CA PRO A 174 -7.89 2.10 19.48
C PRO A 174 -9.35 1.65 19.34
N HIS A 175 -10.14 1.80 20.40
CA HIS A 175 -11.60 1.67 20.29
C HIS A 175 -12.22 2.73 19.37
N PRO A 176 -13.42 2.51 18.82
CA PRO A 176 -14.04 3.43 17.86
C PRO A 176 -14.12 4.88 18.33
N GLU A 177 -14.42 5.11 19.61
CA GLU A 177 -14.52 6.45 20.21
C GLU A 177 -13.18 7.17 20.35
N HIS A 178 -12.08 6.42 20.40
CA HIS A 178 -10.71 6.93 20.54
C HIS A 178 -9.92 6.98 19.24
N LEU A 179 -10.51 6.49 18.14
CA LEU A 179 -9.88 6.50 16.82
C LEU A 179 -10.42 7.62 15.96
N SER A 180 -9.62 8.63 15.68
CA SER A 180 -9.90 9.62 14.62
C SER A 180 -9.38 9.10 13.29
N ILE A 181 -10.23 9.19 12.26
CA ILE A 181 -9.89 8.80 10.89
C ILE A 181 -10.27 9.93 9.94
N LYS A 182 -9.32 10.35 9.11
CA LYS A 182 -9.57 11.23 7.97
C LYS A 182 -9.28 10.48 6.68
N VAL A 183 -10.06 10.72 5.65
CA VAL A 183 -9.95 10.04 4.35
C VAL A 183 -9.91 11.07 3.24
N TRP A 184 -8.97 10.86 2.30
CA TRP A 184 -8.91 11.62 1.05
C TRP A 184 -9.03 10.65 -0.12
N ILE A 185 -9.81 11.04 -1.13
CA ILE A 185 -9.91 10.33 -2.42
C ILE A 185 -9.45 11.29 -3.50
N ASP A 186 -8.42 10.90 -4.27
CA ASP A 186 -7.77 11.75 -5.28
C ASP A 186 -7.35 13.14 -4.77
N GLY A 187 -7.02 13.24 -3.47
CA GLY A 187 -6.61 14.47 -2.79
C GLY A 187 -7.75 15.29 -2.18
N GLU A 188 -9.01 14.95 -2.44
CA GLU A 188 -10.17 15.58 -1.81
C GLU A 188 -10.50 14.87 -0.49
N GLU A 189 -10.61 15.63 0.62
CA GLU A 189 -11.08 15.09 1.90
C GLU A 189 -12.57 14.77 1.80
N VAL A 190 -12.95 13.53 2.14
CA VAL A 190 -14.33 13.05 2.08
C VAL A 190 -14.85 12.69 3.47
N PRO A 191 -16.16 12.90 3.75
CA PRO A 191 -16.76 12.49 5.02
C PRO A 191 -16.69 10.99 5.25
N VAL A 192 -16.33 10.58 6.47
CA VAL A 192 -16.53 9.21 6.96
C VAL A 192 -17.96 9.12 7.49
N LEU A 193 -18.84 8.46 6.74
CA LEU A 193 -20.27 8.33 7.03
C LEU A 193 -20.53 7.28 8.10
N MET A 194 -19.72 6.21 8.12
CA MET A 194 -19.80 5.13 9.11
C MET A 194 -18.41 4.56 9.38
N LYS A 195 -18.15 4.25 10.65
CA LYS A 195 -16.97 3.57 11.14
C LYS A 195 -17.42 2.35 11.94
N GLN A 196 -17.22 1.16 11.38
CA GLN A 196 -17.61 -0.10 11.98
C GLN A 196 -16.38 -0.88 12.39
N GLU A 197 -16.30 -1.21 13.66
CA GLU A 197 -15.29 -2.13 14.19
C GLU A 197 -15.58 -3.57 13.75
N ILE A 198 -14.55 -4.27 13.30
CA ILE A 198 -14.63 -5.68 12.89
C ILE A 198 -13.48 -6.47 13.52
N LYS A 199 -13.71 -7.75 13.77
CA LYS A 199 -12.68 -8.66 14.28
C LYS A 199 -11.91 -9.28 13.13
N GLU A 200 -10.60 -9.13 13.15
CA GLU A 200 -9.70 -9.85 12.27
C GLU A 200 -8.98 -10.93 13.03
N TYR A 201 -9.23 -12.20 12.67
CA TYR A 201 -8.61 -13.34 13.33
C TYR A 201 -7.17 -13.53 12.86
N LEU A 202 -6.23 -13.51 13.81
CA LEU A 202 -4.81 -13.75 13.58
C LEU A 202 -4.47 -15.22 13.63
N LYS A 203 -5.17 -15.95 14.54
CA LYS A 203 -5.14 -17.39 14.73
C LYS A 203 -6.54 -17.87 15.12
N THR A 204 -6.68 -19.15 15.41
CA THR A 204 -7.98 -19.77 15.76
C THR A 204 -8.76 -19.03 16.84
N ASP A 205 -8.09 -18.47 17.83
CA ASP A 205 -8.71 -17.81 18.99
C ASP A 205 -8.11 -16.43 19.33
N GLU A 206 -7.14 -15.94 18.57
CA GLU A 206 -6.59 -14.60 18.73
C GLU A 206 -7.11 -13.71 17.62
N TYR A 207 -7.55 -12.52 17.95
CA TYR A 207 -8.01 -11.52 17.00
C TYR A 207 -7.54 -10.12 17.40
N CYS A 208 -7.49 -9.23 16.46
CA CYS A 208 -7.37 -7.79 16.66
C CYS A 208 -8.57 -7.08 16.04
N ASN A 209 -8.79 -5.84 16.43
CA ASN A 209 -9.80 -5.01 15.83
C ASN A 209 -9.26 -4.33 14.57
N ALA A 210 -10.06 -4.36 13.53
CA ALA A 210 -9.90 -3.59 12.31
C ALA A 210 -11.16 -2.76 12.07
N TYR A 211 -11.16 -1.93 11.03
CA TYR A 211 -12.28 -1.04 10.73
C TYR A 211 -12.74 -1.20 9.30
N LEU A 212 -14.04 -1.26 9.11
CA LEU A 212 -14.71 -1.09 7.85
C LEU A 212 -15.38 0.30 7.87
N LEU A 213 -14.92 1.18 7.00
CA LEU A 213 -15.44 2.53 6.85
C LEU A 213 -16.39 2.58 5.66
N THR A 214 -17.48 3.34 5.80
CA THR A 214 -18.24 3.84 4.64
C THR A 214 -17.91 5.31 4.49
N VAL A 215 -17.41 5.71 3.32
CA VAL A 215 -17.02 7.09 3.03
C VAL A 215 -17.79 7.62 1.84
N ASP A 216 -18.01 8.93 1.81
CA ASP A 216 -18.67 9.59 0.69
C ASP A 216 -17.79 9.54 -0.57
N ILE A 217 -18.40 9.82 -1.72
CA ILE A 217 -17.67 9.95 -2.98
C ILE A 217 -17.09 11.36 -3.10
N PRO A 218 -15.91 11.52 -3.73
CA PRO A 218 -15.37 12.85 -3.99
C PRO A 218 -16.27 13.61 -4.97
N LYS A 219 -16.36 14.92 -4.81
CA LYS A 219 -17.10 15.80 -5.74
C LYS A 219 -16.46 15.84 -7.10
N GLN A 220 -15.14 15.75 -7.13
CA GLN A 220 -14.33 15.72 -8.36
C GLN A 220 -13.44 14.48 -8.34
N SER A 221 -13.44 13.75 -9.45
CA SER A 221 -12.53 12.60 -9.66
C SER A 221 -11.51 12.98 -10.72
N ARG A 222 -10.28 12.53 -10.56
CA ARG A 222 -9.23 12.67 -11.56
C ARG A 222 -9.50 11.75 -12.75
N GLU A 223 -10.09 12.29 -13.82
CA GLU A 223 -10.41 11.52 -15.04
C GLU A 223 -9.17 11.08 -15.81
N ASP A 224 -8.04 11.79 -15.64
CA ASP A 224 -6.75 11.50 -16.28
C ASP A 224 -6.06 10.24 -15.77
N LEU A 225 -6.50 9.68 -14.60
CA LEU A 225 -5.94 8.48 -14.01
C LEU A 225 -6.86 7.28 -14.21
N PRO A 226 -6.30 6.10 -14.57
CA PRO A 226 -7.06 4.84 -14.65
C PRO A 226 -7.34 4.23 -13.26
N TYR A 227 -6.95 4.88 -12.20
CA TYR A 227 -7.13 4.45 -10.80
C TYR A 227 -7.55 5.64 -9.93
N LEU A 228 -8.09 5.32 -8.74
CA LEU A 228 -8.33 6.26 -7.65
C LEU A 228 -7.27 6.07 -6.57
N THR A 229 -6.86 7.16 -5.94
CA THR A 229 -5.97 7.12 -4.78
C THR A 229 -6.75 7.36 -3.50
N PHE A 230 -6.63 6.45 -2.54
CA PHE A 230 -7.22 6.56 -1.20
C PHE A 230 -6.10 6.78 -0.21
N LYS A 231 -6.15 7.89 0.53
CA LYS A 231 -5.27 8.15 1.67
C LYS A 231 -6.09 8.16 2.94
N VAL A 232 -5.58 7.51 3.98
CA VAL A 232 -6.14 7.60 5.33
C VAL A 232 -5.11 8.18 6.28
N GLU A 233 -5.54 9.02 7.22
CA GLU A 233 -4.77 9.44 8.39
C GLU A 233 -5.49 8.95 9.63
N LEU A 234 -4.75 8.28 10.51
CA LEU A 234 -5.22 7.69 11.73
C LEU A 234 -4.60 8.42 12.93
N THR A 235 -5.39 8.65 13.97
CA THR A 235 -4.89 9.20 15.24
C THR A 235 -5.58 8.49 16.40
N ASP A 236 -4.80 7.93 17.31
CA ASP A 236 -5.26 7.47 18.60
C ASP A 236 -5.40 8.68 19.54
N LEU A 237 -6.64 8.99 19.90
CA LEU A 237 -6.95 10.18 20.72
C LEU A 237 -6.55 10.05 22.19
N GLU A 238 -6.25 8.82 22.67
CA GLU A 238 -5.83 8.60 24.05
C GLU A 238 -4.33 8.78 24.24
N ASN A 239 -3.51 8.36 23.27
CA ASN A 239 -2.05 8.36 23.40
C ASN A 239 -1.33 9.22 22.36
N GLY A 240 -2.06 9.72 21.35
CA GLY A 240 -1.51 10.58 20.31
C GLY A 240 -0.76 9.84 19.18
N ASP A 241 -0.72 8.51 19.15
CA ASP A 241 -0.10 7.77 18.06
C ASP A 241 -0.77 8.11 16.73
N ARG A 242 0.03 8.40 15.69
CA ARG A 242 -0.45 8.81 14.37
C ARG A 242 0.20 8.01 13.26
N GLY A 243 -0.54 7.78 12.16
CA GLY A 243 -0.07 7.10 10.96
C GLY A 243 -0.89 7.44 9.73
N GLU A 244 -0.29 7.24 8.58
CA GLU A 244 -0.95 7.35 7.27
C GLU A 244 -0.84 6.03 6.50
N GLY A 245 -1.76 5.83 5.56
CA GLY A 245 -1.69 4.76 4.57
C GLY A 245 -2.28 5.23 3.25
N LEU A 246 -1.84 4.59 2.17
CA LEU A 246 -2.30 4.87 0.82
C LEU A 246 -2.71 3.57 0.13
N TYR A 247 -3.73 3.65 -0.74
CA TYR A 247 -4.18 2.56 -1.59
C TYR A 247 -4.57 3.08 -2.97
N CYS A 248 -4.17 2.37 -4.03
CA CYS A 248 -4.59 2.67 -5.40
C CYS A 248 -5.61 1.62 -5.87
N MET A 249 -6.82 2.07 -6.19
CA MET A 249 -7.90 1.23 -6.69
C MET A 249 -8.10 1.43 -8.20
N ASP A 250 -8.01 0.37 -8.99
CA ASP A 250 -8.26 0.45 -10.43
C ASP A 250 -9.70 0.84 -10.74
N LYS A 251 -9.87 1.81 -11.64
CA LYS A 251 -11.18 2.23 -12.16
C LYS A 251 -11.73 1.25 -13.22
N GLU A 252 -10.83 0.58 -13.94
CA GLU A 252 -11.15 -0.15 -15.17
C GLU A 252 -11.80 -1.52 -14.99
N ASP A 253 -11.58 -2.22 -13.89
CA ASP A 253 -12.09 -3.58 -13.71
C ASP A 253 -13.62 -3.65 -13.82
N TYR A 254 -14.31 -2.63 -13.32
CA TYR A 254 -15.77 -2.53 -13.40
C TYR A 254 -16.26 -2.25 -14.83
N VAL A 255 -15.53 -1.39 -15.57
CA VAL A 255 -15.90 -1.03 -16.95
C VAL A 255 -15.67 -2.20 -17.91
N LYS A 256 -14.57 -2.94 -17.78
CA LYS A 256 -14.27 -4.14 -18.58
C LYS A 256 -15.29 -5.25 -18.38
N ILE A 257 -15.71 -5.52 -17.14
CA ILE A 257 -16.76 -6.50 -16.84
C ILE A 257 -18.09 -6.08 -17.51
N ARG A 258 -18.46 -4.81 -17.41
CA ARG A 258 -19.70 -4.29 -18.00
C ARG A 258 -19.70 -4.34 -19.53
N GLN A 259 -18.60 -4.02 -20.17
CA GLN A 259 -18.46 -4.13 -21.63
C GLN A 259 -18.46 -5.58 -22.11
N GLY A 260 -17.86 -6.51 -21.36
CA GLY A 260 -17.85 -7.94 -21.67
C GLY A 260 -19.24 -8.60 -21.59
N ILE A 261 -20.10 -8.14 -20.68
CA ILE A 261 -21.48 -8.65 -20.56
C ILE A 261 -22.38 -8.10 -21.69
N GLY A 262 -22.17 -6.84 -22.10
CA GLY A 262 -22.97 -6.19 -23.15
C GLY A 262 -22.79 -6.80 -24.55
N ASN A 263 -21.67 -7.47 -24.83
CA ASN A 263 -21.36 -8.02 -26.15
C ASN A 263 -21.77 -9.50 -26.33
N LYS A 264 -22.37 -10.16 -25.34
CA LYS A 264 -22.76 -11.59 -25.45
C LYS A 264 -24.25 -11.88 -25.67
N HIS A 265 -25.08 -10.86 -25.72
CA HIS A 265 -26.51 -11.05 -26.02
C HIS A 265 -26.95 -10.36 -27.32
N THR A 266 -26.39 -10.77 -28.44
CA THR A 266 -27.20 -10.79 -29.66
C THR A 266 -28.04 -12.07 -29.59
N CYS A 267 -29.23 -11.95 -29.04
CA CYS A 267 -30.26 -12.98 -29.13
C CYS A 267 -30.56 -13.20 -30.61
N GLY A 268 -30.15 -14.35 -31.16
CA GLY A 268 -30.56 -14.77 -32.51
C GLY A 268 -32.09 -14.81 -32.53
N THR A 269 -32.70 -14.03 -33.38
CA THR A 269 -34.12 -14.14 -33.73
C THR A 269 -34.34 -15.54 -34.31
N PRO A 270 -35.31 -16.31 -33.80
CA PRO A 270 -35.69 -17.55 -34.48
C PRO A 270 -36.34 -17.17 -35.80
N THR A 271 -35.73 -17.61 -36.92
CA THR A 271 -36.37 -17.62 -38.23
C THR A 271 -37.46 -18.66 -38.19
N ALA A 272 -38.69 -18.23 -38.52
CA ALA A 272 -39.87 -19.07 -38.75
C ALA A 272 -39.71 -20.01 -39.97
#